data_2a012e2e3fff1827c45d7b3d7fa94f20
#
_entry.id   2a012e2e3fff1827c45d7b3d7fa94f20
#
_cell.length_a   1.000
_cell.length_b   1.000
_cell.length_c   1.000
_cell.angle_alpha   90.00
_cell.angle_beta   90.00
_cell.angle_gamma   90.00
#
_symmetry.space_group_name_H-M   'P 1'
#
loop_
_entity.id
_entity.type
_entity.pdbx_description
1 polymer ?
#
loop_
_entity_poly.entity_id
_entity_poly.type
_entity_poly.pdbx_seq_one_letter_code
_entity_poly.pdbx_strand_id
1 'polypeptide(L)'
;MDNTSFYSRYASLILRDSLGAKEGDVLSINTEEEDYAFARIVAREAKRITGNGSYIQLLKNGRVTEEFDILSDFPLTKQPTLFLYLSYYRESGNVDTDENYEAKDYQRFSLLSDPIDNPLPSFPAVKCILPSPVWDRMLEEAETERDSRRILESILSLEEDGFIENAVMRHENLLYKAKALNSMNLTKGYITSDEGTDLEFSFLPGSVFVPSYSRTTDGRFFSPSVTDNDILRLLDPSSMEGWLNITRPIVLWGRVIRNLSLHFSQGRVDEVRGTREAESLFSFYASKESDAARASMLTLAEDTHPLADEELTLISEFDRMRTVSVTIGGPRGEAVDENTSGKTVDSLLTLTLPVGSDSLTITCLDGEGDERTVFSDGSIIED
;
A
#
# COMPACT_ATOMS: atom_id res chain seq x y z
N MET A 1 -12.10 -20.35 10.10
CA MET A 1 -13.28 -19.52 10.54
C MET A 1 -14.45 -19.71 9.58
N ASP A 2 -15.73 -19.65 10.03
CA ASP A 2 -16.87 -19.64 9.10
C ASP A 2 -17.04 -18.24 8.45
N ASN A 3 -17.81 -18.19 7.34
CA ASN A 3 -18.00 -16.95 6.58
C ASN A 3 -18.59 -15.80 7.40
N THR A 4 -19.55 -16.10 8.26
CA THR A 4 -20.24 -15.06 9.04
C THR A 4 -19.30 -14.44 10.07
N SER A 5 -18.50 -15.26 10.72
CA SER A 5 -17.50 -14.81 11.67
C SER A 5 -16.41 -14.00 11.00
N PHE A 6 -15.89 -14.45 9.86
CA PHE A 6 -14.88 -13.73 9.08
C PHE A 6 -15.33 -12.31 8.75
N TYR A 7 -16.44 -12.17 8.06
CA TYR A 7 -16.92 -10.86 7.62
C TYR A 7 -17.30 -9.94 8.78
N SER A 8 -17.80 -10.49 9.89
CA SER A 8 -18.11 -9.69 11.08
C SER A 8 -16.84 -9.15 11.76
N ARG A 9 -15.81 -9.98 11.89
CA ARG A 9 -14.52 -9.56 12.47
C ARG A 9 -13.80 -8.58 11.54
N TYR A 10 -13.84 -8.81 10.23
CA TYR A 10 -13.26 -7.90 9.25
C TYR A 10 -13.97 -6.52 9.30
N ALA A 11 -15.29 -6.49 9.33
CA ALA A 11 -16.03 -5.23 9.50
C ALA A 11 -15.66 -4.49 10.80
N SER A 12 -15.49 -5.22 11.91
CA SER A 12 -15.04 -4.63 13.18
C SER A 12 -13.64 -4.05 13.09
N LEU A 13 -12.69 -4.73 12.44
CA LEU A 13 -11.33 -4.25 12.23
C LEU A 13 -11.33 -2.94 11.41
N ILE A 14 -12.02 -2.93 10.27
CA ILE A 14 -12.16 -1.75 9.42
C ILE A 14 -12.67 -0.54 10.21
N LEU A 15 -13.72 -0.74 10.98
CA LEU A 15 -14.37 0.38 11.66
C LEU A 15 -13.60 0.87 12.89
N ARG A 16 -13.09 -0.04 13.71
CA ARG A 16 -12.50 0.31 15.01
C ARG A 16 -11.03 0.69 14.89
N ASP A 17 -10.30 -0.02 14.04
CA ASP A 17 -8.89 0.22 13.81
C ASP A 17 -8.68 1.15 12.61
N SER A 18 -8.99 0.69 11.40
CA SER A 18 -8.62 1.43 10.19
C SER A 18 -9.31 2.78 10.06
N LEU A 19 -10.60 2.89 10.33
CA LEU A 19 -11.35 4.17 10.31
C LEU A 19 -11.35 4.91 11.64
N GLY A 20 -11.03 4.24 12.75
CA GLY A 20 -11.13 4.80 14.08
C GLY A 20 -12.53 5.36 14.37
N ALA A 21 -13.61 4.65 14.00
CA ALA A 21 -14.99 5.10 14.08
C ALA A 21 -15.43 5.41 15.52
N LYS A 22 -16.12 6.53 15.72
CA LYS A 22 -16.56 7.05 17.01
C LYS A 22 -18.08 7.31 17.01
N GLU A 23 -18.65 7.45 18.21
CA GLU A 23 -20.03 7.90 18.37
C GLU A 23 -20.25 9.25 17.66
N GLY A 24 -21.34 9.34 16.91
CA GLY A 24 -21.70 10.53 16.14
C GLY A 24 -21.19 10.56 14.71
N ASP A 25 -20.24 9.69 14.33
CA ASP A 25 -19.77 9.58 12.95
C ASP A 25 -20.87 9.07 11.99
N VAL A 26 -20.73 9.38 10.72
CA VAL A 26 -21.58 8.89 9.63
C VAL A 26 -20.69 8.26 8.55
N LEU A 27 -20.92 6.99 8.26
CA LEU A 27 -20.15 6.24 7.29
C LEU A 27 -20.77 6.31 5.88
N SER A 28 -19.93 6.58 4.88
CA SER A 28 -20.24 6.37 3.47
C SER A 28 -19.47 5.15 2.96
N ILE A 29 -20.17 4.18 2.41
CA ILE A 29 -19.61 2.95 1.85
C ILE A 29 -19.79 3.00 0.33
N ASN A 30 -18.71 2.97 -0.40
CA ASN A 30 -18.69 2.86 -1.85
C ASN A 30 -18.41 1.40 -2.21
N THR A 31 -19.31 0.75 -2.92
CA THR A 31 -19.25 -0.67 -3.21
C THR A 31 -19.83 -1.01 -4.58
N GLU A 32 -19.35 -2.09 -5.17
CA GLU A 32 -19.99 -2.70 -6.32
C GLU A 32 -21.12 -3.65 -5.86
N GLU A 33 -21.97 -4.06 -6.78
CA GLU A 33 -23.12 -4.91 -6.48
C GLU A 33 -22.73 -6.25 -5.84
N GLU A 34 -21.62 -6.82 -6.28
CA GLU A 34 -21.10 -8.10 -5.80
C GLU A 34 -20.74 -8.06 -4.31
N ASP A 35 -20.24 -6.91 -3.82
CA ASP A 35 -19.79 -6.74 -2.44
C ASP A 35 -20.88 -6.13 -1.53
N TYR A 36 -22.07 -5.90 -2.05
CA TYR A 36 -23.17 -5.28 -1.34
C TYR A 36 -23.56 -6.03 -0.05
N ALA A 37 -23.46 -7.36 -0.06
CA ALA A 37 -23.75 -8.16 1.13
C ALA A 37 -22.79 -7.82 2.29
N PHE A 38 -21.50 -7.63 2.00
CA PHE A 38 -20.51 -7.21 3.00
C PHE A 38 -20.72 -5.74 3.41
N ALA A 39 -21.01 -4.86 2.48
CA ALA A 39 -21.34 -3.45 2.78
C ALA A 39 -22.47 -3.35 3.83
N ARG A 40 -23.50 -4.21 3.74
CA ARG A 40 -24.57 -4.29 4.75
C ARG A 40 -24.10 -4.78 6.12
N ILE A 41 -23.13 -5.69 6.17
CA ILE A 41 -22.54 -6.13 7.45
C ILE A 41 -21.79 -4.96 8.09
N VAL A 42 -20.96 -4.26 7.33
CA VAL A 42 -20.23 -3.08 7.79
C VAL A 42 -21.20 -1.98 8.27
N ALA A 43 -22.25 -1.69 7.50
CA ALA A 43 -23.24 -0.66 7.88
C ALA A 43 -23.95 -0.97 9.20
N ARG A 44 -24.27 -2.25 9.47
CA ARG A 44 -24.87 -2.67 10.75
C ARG A 44 -23.90 -2.50 11.92
N GLU A 45 -22.64 -2.88 11.73
CA GLU A 45 -21.61 -2.72 12.76
C GLU A 45 -21.32 -1.23 13.00
N ALA A 46 -21.25 -0.41 11.93
CA ALA A 46 -21.10 1.03 12.03
C ALA A 46 -22.21 1.66 12.88
N LYS A 47 -23.48 1.27 12.67
CA LYS A 47 -24.60 1.74 13.48
C LYS A 47 -24.43 1.42 14.97
N ARG A 48 -23.87 0.27 15.31
CA ARG A 48 -23.60 -0.12 16.71
C ARG A 48 -22.54 0.76 17.36
N ILE A 49 -21.53 1.18 16.58
CA ILE A 49 -20.41 1.99 17.06
C ILE A 49 -20.79 3.47 17.08
N THR A 50 -21.35 3.98 15.99
CA THR A 50 -21.56 5.43 15.78
C THR A 50 -22.92 5.93 16.25
N GLY A 51 -23.91 5.06 16.39
CA GLY A 51 -25.30 5.39 16.65
C GLY A 51 -26.06 5.91 15.41
N ASN A 52 -25.38 6.14 14.28
CA ASN A 52 -25.96 6.66 13.04
C ASN A 52 -26.13 5.56 11.99
N GLY A 53 -26.99 5.80 11.00
CA GLY A 53 -27.06 5.00 9.78
C GLY A 53 -25.86 5.28 8.86
N SER A 54 -25.71 4.45 7.83
CA SER A 54 -24.66 4.58 6.82
C SER A 54 -25.27 4.82 5.44
N TYR A 55 -24.54 5.56 4.59
CA TYR A 55 -24.82 5.61 3.18
C TYR A 55 -24.13 4.42 2.48
N ILE A 56 -24.85 3.69 1.62
CA ILE A 56 -24.24 2.72 0.72
C ILE A 56 -24.45 3.23 -0.70
N GLN A 57 -23.35 3.51 -1.37
CA GLN A 57 -23.33 4.00 -2.73
C GLN A 57 -22.84 2.90 -3.66
N LEU A 58 -23.70 2.51 -4.61
CA LEU A 58 -23.32 1.51 -5.59
C LEU A 58 -22.46 2.14 -6.69
N LEU A 59 -21.36 1.45 -6.99
CA LEU A 59 -20.49 1.76 -8.11
C LEU A 59 -20.82 0.80 -9.26
N LYS A 60 -20.74 1.28 -10.47
CA LYS A 60 -20.77 0.44 -11.66
C LYS A 60 -19.53 0.70 -12.49
N ASN A 61 -18.71 -0.31 -12.64
CA ASN A 61 -17.41 -0.17 -13.31
C ASN A 61 -16.55 0.95 -12.68
N GLY A 62 -16.52 1.02 -11.34
CA GLY A 62 -15.78 2.03 -10.59
C GLY A 62 -16.37 3.44 -10.64
N ARG A 63 -17.54 3.64 -11.28
CA ARG A 63 -18.22 4.94 -11.35
C ARG A 63 -19.42 4.95 -10.42
N VAL A 64 -19.60 6.09 -9.76
CA VAL A 64 -20.78 6.35 -8.95
C VAL A 64 -22.03 6.25 -9.83
N THR A 65 -22.99 5.44 -9.41
CA THR A 65 -24.33 5.42 -10.01
C THR A 65 -25.25 6.37 -9.24
N GLU A 66 -26.37 6.76 -9.83
CA GLU A 66 -27.39 7.55 -9.12
C GLU A 66 -28.18 6.71 -8.09
N GLU A 67 -27.90 5.42 -7.99
CA GLU A 67 -28.56 4.51 -7.08
C GLU A 67 -27.89 4.56 -5.71
N PHE A 68 -28.63 5.07 -4.74
CA PHE A 68 -28.27 5.06 -3.32
C PHE A 68 -29.17 4.08 -2.61
N ASP A 69 -28.59 3.12 -1.90
CA ASP A 69 -29.32 2.40 -0.87
C ASP A 69 -28.99 3.00 0.49
N ILE A 70 -30.02 3.50 1.16
CA ILE A 70 -29.88 4.09 2.50
C ILE A 70 -30.33 3.05 3.50
N LEU A 71 -29.39 2.31 4.08
CA LEU A 71 -29.65 1.43 5.20
C LEU A 71 -29.81 2.25 6.49
N SER A 72 -30.85 3.05 6.58
CA SER A 72 -31.20 3.68 7.84
C SER A 72 -32.69 3.71 8.02
N ASP A 73 -33.15 3.32 9.22
CA ASP A 73 -34.50 3.59 9.71
C ASP A 73 -34.69 5.08 10.09
N PHE A 74 -33.69 5.91 9.82
CA PHE A 74 -33.67 7.34 10.15
C PHE A 74 -33.27 8.16 8.93
N PRO A 75 -33.87 9.32 8.74
CA PRO A 75 -33.43 10.23 7.68
C PRO A 75 -31.97 10.64 7.95
N LEU A 76 -31.08 10.33 7.02
CA LEU A 76 -29.69 10.75 7.07
C LEU A 76 -29.64 12.26 6.78
N THR A 77 -29.57 13.04 7.85
CA THR A 77 -29.49 14.51 7.75
C THR A 77 -28.07 15.03 7.90
N LYS A 78 -27.11 14.12 8.26
CA LYS A 78 -25.71 14.46 8.49
C LYS A 78 -24.87 14.08 7.29
N GLN A 79 -23.87 14.90 6.99
CA GLN A 79 -22.84 14.59 5.99
C GLN A 79 -21.95 13.44 6.48
N PRO A 80 -21.44 12.60 5.56
CA PRO A 80 -20.46 11.57 5.90
C PRO A 80 -19.20 12.17 6.52
N THR A 81 -18.67 11.48 7.52
CA THR A 81 -17.41 11.80 8.21
C THR A 81 -16.40 10.66 8.12
N LEU A 82 -16.79 9.51 7.59
CA LEU A 82 -15.96 8.34 7.33
C LEU A 82 -16.26 7.81 5.93
N PHE A 83 -15.23 7.37 5.24
CA PHE A 83 -15.36 6.84 3.89
C PHE A 83 -14.73 5.45 3.78
N LEU A 84 -15.49 4.50 3.28
CA LEU A 84 -15.03 3.15 3.00
C LEU A 84 -15.22 2.85 1.51
N TYR A 85 -14.16 2.38 0.88
CA TYR A 85 -14.18 1.90 -0.48
C TYR A 85 -13.95 0.39 -0.48
N LEU A 86 -14.99 -0.36 -0.81
CA LEU A 86 -14.90 -1.80 -1.00
C LEU A 86 -14.51 -2.06 -2.45
N SER A 87 -13.42 -2.75 -2.63
CA SER A 87 -12.96 -3.17 -3.94
C SER A 87 -12.60 -4.64 -3.91
N TYR A 88 -12.95 -5.34 -4.95
CA TYR A 88 -12.39 -6.65 -5.22
C TYR A 88 -11.38 -6.53 -6.37
N TYR A 89 -10.47 -7.48 -6.41
CA TYR A 89 -9.51 -7.56 -7.49
C TYR A 89 -10.26 -7.77 -8.80
N ARG A 90 -10.15 -6.82 -9.73
CA ARG A 90 -10.68 -6.94 -11.09
C ARG A 90 -9.55 -7.31 -12.01
N GLU A 91 -9.82 -8.28 -12.89
CA GLU A 91 -9.02 -8.44 -14.08
C GLU A 91 -8.91 -7.07 -14.77
N SER A 92 -7.74 -6.46 -14.75
CA SER A 92 -7.36 -5.57 -15.81
C SER A 92 -7.38 -6.45 -17.05
N GLY A 93 -8.42 -6.30 -17.89
CA GLY A 93 -8.63 -7.16 -19.05
C GLY A 93 -7.32 -7.34 -19.77
N ASN A 94 -7.08 -8.53 -20.34
CA ASN A 94 -5.86 -8.87 -21.06
C ASN A 94 -5.26 -7.60 -21.64
N VAL A 95 -4.13 -7.17 -21.13
CA VAL A 95 -3.34 -6.13 -21.76
C VAL A 95 -2.84 -6.78 -23.04
N ASP A 96 -3.68 -6.73 -24.05
CA ASP A 96 -3.22 -6.94 -25.41
C ASP A 96 -2.18 -5.85 -25.60
N THR A 97 -0.96 -6.25 -25.90
CA THR A 97 0.18 -5.35 -26.14
C THR A 97 -0.04 -4.48 -27.40
N ASP A 98 -1.19 -4.57 -28.01
CA ASP A 98 -1.64 -3.72 -29.09
C ASP A 98 -2.08 -2.34 -28.59
N GLU A 99 -1.69 -1.34 -29.31
CA GLU A 99 -1.68 0.12 -29.16
C GLU A 99 -2.94 0.81 -28.58
N ASN A 100 -3.96 0.09 -28.14
CA ASN A 100 -5.24 0.59 -27.67
C ASN A 100 -5.44 0.59 -26.14
N TYR A 101 -4.34 0.63 -25.38
CA TYR A 101 -4.45 0.85 -23.93
C TYR A 101 -5.00 2.27 -23.68
N GLU A 102 -6.31 2.36 -23.54
CA GLU A 102 -6.94 3.63 -23.25
C GLU A 102 -6.55 4.09 -21.83
N ALA A 103 -6.19 5.36 -21.72
CA ALA A 103 -5.91 6.07 -20.45
C ALA A 103 -6.96 5.85 -19.33
N LYS A 104 -8.13 5.31 -19.66
CA LYS A 104 -9.21 4.97 -18.72
C LYS A 104 -8.91 3.80 -17.80
N ASP A 105 -8.15 2.79 -18.27
CA ASP A 105 -7.74 1.67 -17.39
C ASP A 105 -6.57 2.10 -16.50
N TYR A 106 -5.80 3.05 -16.97
CA TYR A 106 -4.77 3.73 -16.23
C TYR A 106 -5.32 4.55 -15.05
N GLN A 107 -6.39 5.31 -15.25
CA GLN A 107 -7.08 6.02 -14.18
C GLN A 107 -7.66 5.08 -13.11
N ARG A 108 -7.97 3.82 -13.44
CA ARG A 108 -8.43 2.84 -12.45
C ARG A 108 -7.34 2.40 -11.48
N PHE A 109 -6.09 2.30 -11.92
CA PHE A 109 -4.96 2.07 -11.03
C PHE A 109 -4.57 3.32 -10.25
N SER A 110 -4.71 4.50 -10.84
CA SER A 110 -4.41 5.79 -10.20
C SER A 110 -5.51 6.29 -9.26
N LEU A 111 -6.76 5.88 -9.45
CA LEU A 111 -7.84 6.17 -8.48
C LEU A 111 -7.69 5.43 -7.15
N LEU A 112 -6.75 4.47 -7.09
CA LEU A 112 -6.35 3.80 -5.86
C LEU A 112 -5.13 4.46 -5.18
N SER A 113 -4.39 5.32 -5.87
CA SER A 113 -3.45 6.24 -5.25
C SER A 113 -4.18 7.53 -4.91
N ASP A 114 -4.11 7.98 -3.65
CA ASP A 114 -4.65 9.28 -3.29
C ASP A 114 -4.01 10.35 -4.16
N PRO A 115 -4.78 11.32 -4.65
CA PRO A 115 -4.21 12.40 -5.41
C PRO A 115 -3.15 13.11 -4.55
N ILE A 116 -1.95 13.21 -5.08
CA ILE A 116 -0.77 13.87 -4.47
C ILE A 116 -1.10 15.31 -4.03
N ASP A 117 -2.15 15.90 -4.59
CA ASP A 117 -2.56 17.28 -4.38
C ASP A 117 -3.16 17.59 -2.99
N ASN A 118 -3.42 16.57 -2.16
CA ASN A 118 -3.94 16.79 -0.81
C ASN A 118 -3.37 15.78 0.20
N PRO A 119 -2.16 16.04 0.73
CA PRO A 119 -1.43 15.11 1.60
C PRO A 119 -2.14 14.80 2.93
N LEU A 120 -3.09 15.62 3.36
CA LEU A 120 -3.88 15.39 4.58
C LEU A 120 -5.38 15.44 4.23
N PRO A 121 -6.07 14.29 4.19
CA PRO A 121 -7.50 14.27 3.94
C PRO A 121 -8.30 14.91 5.09
N SER A 122 -9.44 15.48 4.77
CA SER A 122 -10.33 16.06 5.78
C SER A 122 -11.06 15.01 6.63
N PHE A 123 -11.18 13.78 6.10
CA PHE A 123 -11.88 12.68 6.75
C PHE A 123 -11.14 11.36 6.56
N PRO A 124 -11.23 10.41 7.52
CA PRO A 124 -10.70 9.07 7.32
C PRO A 124 -11.32 8.39 6.11
N ALA A 125 -10.47 7.83 5.26
CA ALA A 125 -10.86 7.10 4.06
C ALA A 125 -10.04 5.80 3.95
N VAL A 126 -10.72 4.68 3.87
CA VAL A 126 -10.10 3.34 3.87
C VAL A 126 -10.51 2.56 2.65
N LYS A 127 -9.54 1.90 2.05
CA LYS A 127 -9.74 0.91 0.99
C LYS A 127 -9.63 -0.49 1.56
N CYS A 128 -10.60 -1.33 1.25
CA CYS A 128 -10.63 -2.72 1.64
C CYS A 128 -10.69 -3.61 0.43
N ILE A 129 -9.91 -4.66 0.45
CA ILE A 129 -9.90 -5.69 -0.56
C ILE A 129 -10.68 -6.89 -0.03
N LEU A 130 -11.52 -7.47 -0.87
CA LEU A 130 -12.32 -8.63 -0.54
C LEU A 130 -11.89 -9.86 -1.34
N PRO A 131 -12.01 -11.06 -0.77
CA PRO A 131 -11.79 -12.29 -1.51
C PRO A 131 -12.69 -12.33 -2.73
N SER A 132 -12.17 -12.77 -3.86
CA SER A 132 -12.96 -12.84 -5.09
C SER A 132 -12.52 -14.02 -5.98
N PRO A 133 -13.45 -14.58 -6.79
CA PRO A 133 -13.11 -15.65 -7.74
C PRO A 133 -12.06 -15.21 -8.78
N VAL A 134 -11.96 -13.92 -9.05
CA VAL A 134 -10.95 -13.37 -9.97
C VAL A 134 -9.58 -13.43 -9.33
N TRP A 135 -9.47 -13.00 -8.06
CA TRP A 135 -8.23 -13.06 -7.32
C TRP A 135 -7.77 -14.52 -7.12
N ASP A 136 -8.69 -15.43 -6.76
CA ASP A 136 -8.38 -16.86 -6.63
C ASP A 136 -7.82 -17.45 -7.92
N ARG A 137 -8.44 -17.18 -9.07
CA ARG A 137 -7.92 -17.64 -10.37
C ARG A 137 -6.53 -17.10 -10.68
N MET A 138 -6.25 -15.84 -10.37
CA MET A 138 -4.93 -15.26 -10.60
C MET A 138 -3.88 -15.86 -9.67
N LEU A 139 -4.25 -16.20 -8.44
CA LEU A 139 -3.38 -16.92 -7.51
C LEU A 139 -3.07 -18.32 -8.03
N GLU A 140 -4.08 -19.04 -8.56
CA GLU A 140 -3.89 -20.32 -9.21
C GLU A 140 -2.95 -20.22 -10.43
N GLU A 141 -3.13 -19.22 -11.30
CA GLU A 141 -2.25 -18.95 -12.44
C GLU A 141 -0.82 -18.60 -12.01
N ALA A 142 -0.65 -18.01 -10.86
CA ALA A 142 0.65 -17.70 -10.24
C ALA A 142 1.25 -18.88 -9.47
N GLU A 143 0.59 -20.06 -9.50
CA GLU A 143 1.01 -21.30 -8.82
C GLU A 143 1.08 -21.16 -7.27
N THR A 144 0.25 -20.31 -6.68
CA THR A 144 0.18 -20.18 -5.22
C THR A 144 -0.72 -21.27 -4.61
N GLU A 145 -0.39 -21.73 -3.40
CA GLU A 145 -1.15 -22.77 -2.72
C GLU A 145 -2.38 -22.25 -1.95
N ARG A 146 -2.49 -20.93 -1.77
CA ARG A 146 -3.53 -20.32 -0.95
C ARG A 146 -4.56 -19.59 -1.79
N ASP A 147 -5.82 -19.64 -1.39
CA ASP A 147 -6.88 -18.80 -1.92
C ASP A 147 -6.88 -17.39 -1.26
N SER A 148 -7.52 -16.44 -1.91
CA SER A 148 -7.59 -15.05 -1.49
C SER A 148 -8.13 -14.86 -0.07
N ARG A 149 -9.07 -15.70 0.32
CA ARG A 149 -9.66 -15.67 1.65
C ARG A 149 -8.65 -16.09 2.73
N ARG A 150 -7.92 -17.17 2.50
CA ARG A 150 -6.90 -17.66 3.44
C ARG A 150 -5.76 -16.66 3.58
N ILE A 151 -5.38 -16.03 2.48
CA ILE A 151 -4.42 -14.93 2.53
C ILE A 151 -4.95 -13.82 3.45
N LEU A 152 -6.16 -13.33 3.25
CA LEU A 152 -6.75 -12.30 4.12
C LEU A 152 -6.92 -12.75 5.57
N GLU A 153 -7.36 -13.97 5.84
CA GLU A 153 -7.46 -14.50 7.20
C GLU A 153 -6.11 -14.48 7.92
N SER A 154 -5.04 -14.85 7.21
CA SER A 154 -3.67 -14.85 7.73
C SER A 154 -3.20 -13.42 8.03
N ILE A 155 -3.18 -12.55 7.03
CA ILE A 155 -2.58 -11.21 7.15
C ILE A 155 -3.36 -10.28 8.09
N LEU A 156 -4.67 -10.47 8.24
CA LEU A 156 -5.50 -9.69 9.14
C LEU A 156 -5.53 -10.26 10.56
N SER A 157 -4.92 -11.44 10.78
CA SER A 157 -4.93 -12.16 12.07
C SER A 157 -6.32 -12.30 12.68
N LEU A 158 -7.37 -12.41 11.84
CA LEU A 158 -8.77 -12.39 12.30
C LEU A 158 -9.16 -13.57 13.17
N GLU A 159 -8.38 -14.66 13.18
CA GLU A 159 -8.63 -15.81 14.04
C GLU A 159 -8.17 -15.61 15.48
N GLU A 160 -7.29 -14.66 15.71
CA GLU A 160 -6.74 -14.36 17.02
C GLU A 160 -7.76 -13.64 17.92
N ASP A 161 -7.72 -13.96 19.21
CA ASP A 161 -8.39 -13.13 20.21
C ASP A 161 -7.58 -11.84 20.38
N GLY A 162 -8.27 -10.71 20.45
CA GLY A 162 -7.59 -9.40 20.58
C GLY A 162 -7.03 -8.84 19.26
N PHE A 163 -7.50 -9.32 18.11
CA PHE A 163 -7.00 -8.89 16.79
C PHE A 163 -7.07 -7.36 16.57
N ILE A 164 -8.02 -6.67 17.18
CA ILE A 164 -8.12 -5.20 17.11
C ILE A 164 -7.03 -4.55 17.95
N GLU A 165 -6.85 -5.02 19.18
CA GLU A 165 -5.80 -4.55 20.08
C GLU A 165 -4.41 -4.80 19.49
N ASN A 166 -4.21 -5.95 18.83
CA ASN A 166 -2.98 -6.25 18.12
C ASN A 166 -2.73 -5.28 16.95
N ALA A 167 -3.76 -4.89 16.20
CA ALA A 167 -3.64 -3.90 15.13
C ALA A 167 -3.24 -2.52 15.70
N VAL A 168 -3.89 -2.08 16.77
CA VAL A 168 -3.54 -0.81 17.44
C VAL A 168 -2.09 -0.84 17.95
N MET A 169 -1.65 -1.92 18.59
CA MET A 169 -0.27 -2.05 19.05
C MET A 169 0.75 -2.01 17.89
N ARG A 170 0.42 -2.58 16.73
CA ARG A 170 1.28 -2.47 15.54
C ARG A 170 1.43 -1.01 15.10
N HIS A 171 0.33 -0.26 15.02
CA HIS A 171 0.40 1.16 14.66
C HIS A 171 1.23 2.00 15.64
N GLU A 172 1.09 1.76 16.95
CA GLU A 172 1.89 2.43 17.96
C GLU A 172 3.39 2.09 17.81
N ASN A 173 3.71 0.83 17.51
CA ASN A 173 5.08 0.39 17.27
C ASN A 173 5.68 1.02 16.01
N LEU A 174 4.95 1.05 14.89
CA LEU A 174 5.40 1.73 13.67
C LEU A 174 5.66 3.22 13.91
N LEU A 175 4.79 3.89 14.66
CA LEU A 175 4.98 5.30 15.01
C LEU A 175 6.20 5.51 15.90
N TYR A 176 6.45 4.62 16.85
CA TYR A 176 7.64 4.65 17.70
C TYR A 176 8.91 4.49 16.85
N LYS A 177 8.98 3.47 15.99
CA LYS A 177 10.12 3.21 15.10
C LYS A 177 10.37 4.36 14.12
N ALA A 178 9.32 4.92 13.53
CA ALA A 178 9.46 6.10 12.65
C ALA A 178 10.07 7.30 13.41
N LYS A 179 9.67 7.53 14.67
CA LYS A 179 10.25 8.58 15.51
C LYS A 179 11.72 8.30 15.86
N ALA A 180 12.07 7.06 16.18
CA ALA A 180 13.46 6.66 16.46
C ALA A 180 14.35 6.92 15.23
N LEU A 181 13.96 6.43 14.04
CA LEU A 181 14.68 6.67 12.79
C LEU A 181 14.82 8.17 12.47
N ASN A 182 13.78 8.96 12.72
CA ASN A 182 13.83 10.41 12.49
C ASN A 182 14.78 11.13 13.46
N SER A 183 14.96 10.62 14.67
CA SER A 183 15.90 11.19 15.65
C SER A 183 17.36 11.05 15.25
N MET A 184 17.70 10.10 14.37
CA MET A 184 19.06 9.87 13.87
C MET A 184 19.49 10.87 12.79
N ASN A 185 18.57 11.70 12.27
CA ASN A 185 18.86 12.69 11.21
C ASN A 185 19.55 12.10 9.97
N LEU A 186 19.11 10.96 9.51
CA LEU A 186 19.70 10.22 8.40
C LEU A 186 19.66 11.00 7.09
N THR A 187 20.74 10.94 6.30
CA THR A 187 20.91 11.74 5.07
C THR A 187 21.11 10.90 3.81
N LYS A 188 21.98 9.90 3.87
CA LYS A 188 22.38 9.04 2.77
C LYS A 188 22.32 7.59 3.24
N GLY A 189 22.02 6.65 2.34
CA GLY A 189 21.96 5.25 2.69
C GLY A 189 22.53 4.33 1.63
N TYR A 190 22.78 3.10 2.06
CA TYR A 190 23.26 1.98 1.26
C TYR A 190 22.38 0.78 1.56
N ILE A 191 21.97 0.07 0.52
CA ILE A 191 21.27 -1.21 0.63
C ILE A 191 22.14 -2.27 -0.01
N THR A 192 22.48 -3.30 0.76
CA THR A 192 23.27 -4.43 0.28
C THR A 192 22.62 -5.75 0.62
N SER A 193 22.78 -6.75 -0.26
CA SER A 193 22.36 -8.12 0.00
C SER A 193 23.19 -9.13 -0.77
N ASP A 194 23.25 -10.38 -0.28
CA ASP A 194 23.94 -11.50 -0.96
C ASP A 194 23.24 -11.86 -2.29
N GLU A 195 21.97 -11.48 -2.47
CA GLU A 195 21.22 -11.69 -3.71
C GLU A 195 21.60 -10.71 -4.81
N GLY A 196 22.49 -9.77 -4.56
CA GLY A 196 23.07 -8.89 -5.56
C GLY A 196 22.48 -7.48 -5.61
N THR A 197 21.75 -7.07 -4.60
CA THR A 197 21.42 -5.66 -4.39
C THR A 197 22.65 -4.93 -3.84
N ASP A 198 23.01 -3.83 -4.50
CA ASP A 198 24.10 -2.93 -4.11
C ASP A 198 23.72 -1.52 -4.58
N LEU A 199 23.05 -0.78 -3.69
CA LEU A 199 22.46 0.53 -3.97
C LEU A 199 23.01 1.59 -3.04
N GLU A 200 23.28 2.75 -3.58
CA GLU A 200 23.50 3.99 -2.86
C GLU A 200 22.34 4.96 -3.15
N PHE A 201 21.88 5.70 -2.14
CA PHE A 201 20.82 6.69 -2.30
C PHE A 201 20.94 7.81 -1.25
N SER A 202 20.24 8.92 -1.48
CA SER A 202 20.03 9.97 -0.48
C SER A 202 18.54 10.14 -0.22
N PHE A 203 18.21 10.50 1.01
CA PHE A 203 16.84 10.92 1.32
C PHE A 203 16.55 12.31 0.79
N LEU A 204 15.32 12.58 0.41
CA LEU A 204 14.89 13.91 0.00
C LEU A 204 15.02 14.86 1.19
N PRO A 205 15.74 16.00 1.05
CA PRO A 205 15.87 16.98 2.12
C PRO A 205 14.52 17.47 2.64
N GLY A 206 14.35 17.45 3.96
CA GLY A 206 13.11 17.81 4.64
C GLY A 206 12.09 16.66 4.75
N SER A 207 12.32 15.51 4.08
CA SER A 207 11.48 14.33 4.29
C SER A 207 11.79 13.64 5.61
N VAL A 208 10.78 13.00 6.17
CA VAL A 208 10.90 12.21 7.40
C VAL A 208 10.33 10.81 7.17
N PHE A 209 10.70 9.87 8.03
CA PHE A 209 10.04 8.57 8.09
C PHE A 209 8.64 8.74 8.65
N VAL A 210 7.66 8.24 7.92
CA VAL A 210 6.26 8.21 8.35
C VAL A 210 5.74 6.77 8.27
N PRO A 211 4.91 6.33 9.22
CA PRO A 211 4.20 5.06 9.05
C PRO A 211 3.20 5.19 7.92
N SER A 212 2.84 4.09 7.27
CA SER A 212 1.81 4.05 6.21
C SER A 212 0.41 4.45 6.67
N TYR A 213 0.24 4.60 7.93
CA TYR A 213 -0.92 5.10 8.60
C TYR A 213 -1.01 6.65 8.55
N SER A 214 -2.16 7.16 8.24
CA SER A 214 -2.36 8.56 7.89
C SER A 214 -3.07 9.37 9.00
N ARG A 215 -3.14 10.68 8.79
CA ARG A 215 -3.80 11.59 9.72
C ARG A 215 -4.64 12.59 8.94
N THR A 216 -5.85 12.86 9.41
CA THR A 216 -6.68 13.93 8.87
C THR A 216 -6.18 15.31 9.26
N THR A 217 -6.67 16.35 8.60
CA THR A 217 -6.34 17.76 8.90
C THR A 217 -6.66 18.17 10.34
N ASP A 218 -7.65 17.54 10.98
CA ASP A 218 -8.02 17.75 12.38
C ASP A 218 -7.25 16.84 13.37
N GLY A 219 -6.31 16.04 12.85
CA GLY A 219 -5.40 15.21 13.65
C GLY A 219 -5.94 13.80 13.99
N ARG A 220 -7.04 13.37 13.39
CA ARG A 220 -7.57 12.02 13.56
C ARG A 220 -6.74 11.01 12.78
N PHE A 221 -6.29 9.96 13.43
CA PHE A 221 -5.54 8.88 12.81
C PHE A 221 -6.46 7.86 12.14
N PHE A 222 -6.00 7.29 11.04
CA PHE A 222 -6.67 6.22 10.29
C PHE A 222 -5.67 5.48 9.41
N SER A 223 -5.99 4.24 9.02
CA SER A 223 -5.20 3.44 8.08
C SER A 223 -5.83 3.50 6.69
N PRO A 224 -5.16 4.05 5.67
CA PRO A 224 -5.70 4.09 4.30
C PRO A 224 -5.95 2.71 3.70
N SER A 225 -5.22 1.71 4.14
CA SER A 225 -5.47 0.29 3.86
C SER A 225 -5.54 -0.53 5.16
N VAL A 226 -6.15 -1.71 5.11
CA VAL A 226 -6.54 -2.43 6.34
C VAL A 226 -5.38 -3.10 7.08
N THR A 227 -4.20 -3.18 6.49
CA THR A 227 -3.05 -3.91 7.04
C THR A 227 -1.75 -3.14 7.02
N ASP A 228 -1.79 -1.86 7.32
CA ASP A 228 -0.56 -1.07 7.34
C ASP A 228 0.52 -1.70 8.24
N ASN A 229 1.70 -1.96 7.66
CA ASN A 229 2.83 -2.61 8.31
C ASN A 229 4.18 -2.05 7.86
N ASP A 230 4.21 -0.84 7.34
CA ASP A 230 5.42 -0.27 6.77
C ASP A 230 5.67 1.17 7.22
N ILE A 231 6.93 1.57 7.11
CA ILE A 231 7.41 2.93 7.33
C ILE A 231 8.02 3.43 6.03
N LEU A 232 7.66 4.63 5.64
CA LEU A 232 7.97 5.22 4.34
C LEU A 232 8.86 6.45 4.51
N ARG A 233 9.82 6.66 3.59
CA ARG A 233 10.53 7.94 3.45
C ARG A 233 10.87 8.23 2.00
N LEU A 234 10.75 9.50 1.61
CA LEU A 234 11.06 9.93 0.25
C LEU A 234 12.55 9.94 -0.02
N LEU A 235 12.91 9.51 -1.23
CA LEU A 235 14.25 9.55 -1.78
C LEU A 235 14.44 10.82 -2.61
N ASP A 236 15.67 11.32 -2.66
CA ASP A 236 16.06 12.32 -3.66
C ASP A 236 15.97 11.67 -5.05
N PRO A 237 15.10 12.16 -5.95
CA PRO A 237 14.84 11.53 -7.24
C PRO A 237 16.08 11.41 -8.16
N SER A 238 17.17 12.08 -7.84
CA SER A 238 18.41 12.07 -8.62
C SER A 238 19.54 11.27 -7.97
N SER A 239 19.34 10.69 -6.81
CA SER A 239 20.43 10.19 -5.99
C SER A 239 20.74 8.70 -6.10
N MET A 240 19.80 7.89 -6.57
CA MET A 240 19.98 6.44 -6.54
C MET A 240 20.98 5.96 -7.61
N GLU A 241 21.96 5.17 -7.18
CA GLU A 241 23.00 4.57 -8.02
C GLU A 241 23.19 3.10 -7.66
N GLY A 242 23.43 2.24 -8.66
CA GLY A 242 23.79 0.83 -8.48
C GLY A 242 22.69 -0.15 -8.85
N TRP A 243 22.85 -1.41 -8.40
CA TRP A 243 21.99 -2.53 -8.76
C TRP A 243 20.97 -2.84 -7.67
N LEU A 244 19.72 -3.00 -8.11
CA LEU A 244 18.62 -3.51 -7.30
C LEU A 244 18.22 -4.88 -7.87
N ASN A 245 18.25 -5.91 -7.04
CA ASN A 245 17.73 -7.22 -7.37
C ASN A 245 16.36 -7.43 -6.73
N ILE A 246 15.35 -7.73 -7.56
CA ILE A 246 13.99 -7.97 -7.07
C ILE A 246 13.90 -9.39 -6.54
N THR A 247 13.74 -9.54 -5.24
CA THR A 247 13.81 -10.82 -4.52
C THR A 247 12.50 -11.58 -4.52
N ARG A 248 11.37 -10.89 -4.70
CA ARG A 248 10.04 -11.48 -4.69
C ARG A 248 9.28 -11.15 -5.97
N PRO A 249 8.33 -11.99 -6.41
CA PRO A 249 7.53 -11.71 -7.60
C PRO A 249 6.80 -10.37 -7.51
N ILE A 250 6.69 -9.69 -8.63
CA ILE A 250 5.87 -8.49 -8.81
C ILE A 250 4.82 -8.71 -9.89
N VAL A 251 3.75 -7.96 -9.84
CA VAL A 251 2.74 -7.94 -10.91
C VAL A 251 2.94 -6.69 -11.75
N LEU A 252 3.15 -6.87 -13.04
CA LEU A 252 3.28 -5.77 -13.98
C LEU A 252 2.38 -6.05 -15.18
N TRP A 253 1.40 -5.19 -15.42
CA TRP A 253 0.41 -5.33 -16.49
C TRP A 253 -0.32 -6.68 -16.47
N GLY A 254 -0.72 -7.15 -15.28
CA GLY A 254 -1.40 -8.43 -15.10
C GLY A 254 -0.53 -9.67 -15.31
N ARG A 255 0.79 -9.50 -15.43
CA ARG A 255 1.76 -10.60 -15.54
C ARG A 255 2.62 -10.69 -14.29
N VAL A 256 2.83 -11.89 -13.81
CA VAL A 256 3.76 -12.17 -12.71
C VAL A 256 5.18 -12.18 -13.24
N ILE A 257 5.99 -11.25 -12.76
CA ILE A 257 7.40 -11.10 -13.13
C ILE A 257 8.25 -11.66 -11.99
N ARG A 258 9.20 -12.52 -12.37
CA ARG A 258 10.21 -13.10 -11.46
C ARG A 258 11.59 -12.81 -12.03
N ASN A 259 12.60 -12.77 -11.17
CA ASN A 259 14.02 -12.62 -11.57
C ASN A 259 14.27 -11.37 -12.44
N LEU A 260 13.96 -10.21 -11.89
CA LEU A 260 14.22 -8.91 -12.50
C LEU A 260 15.26 -8.16 -11.67
N SER A 261 16.29 -7.63 -12.34
CA SER A 261 17.29 -6.73 -11.74
C SER A 261 17.33 -5.42 -12.52
N LEU A 262 17.43 -4.32 -11.79
CA LEU A 262 17.41 -2.97 -12.33
C LEU A 262 18.67 -2.24 -11.92
N HIS A 263 19.34 -1.60 -12.87
CA HIS A 263 20.43 -0.67 -12.56
C HIS A 263 19.90 0.75 -12.53
N PHE A 264 20.29 1.48 -11.51
CA PHE A 264 19.96 2.90 -11.35
C PHE A 264 21.18 3.76 -11.62
N SER A 265 20.98 4.83 -12.38
CA SER A 265 21.94 5.92 -12.53
C SER A 265 21.20 7.24 -12.45
N GLN A 266 21.70 8.14 -11.61
CA GLN A 266 21.08 9.44 -11.31
C GLN A 266 19.58 9.30 -10.95
N GLY A 267 19.28 8.32 -10.12
CA GLY A 267 17.93 8.02 -9.61
C GLY A 267 16.98 7.38 -10.63
N ARG A 268 17.43 7.05 -11.84
CA ARG A 268 16.60 6.48 -12.90
C ARG A 268 17.13 5.13 -13.35
N VAL A 269 16.22 4.22 -13.64
CA VAL A 269 16.59 2.93 -14.25
C VAL A 269 17.12 3.15 -15.66
N ASP A 270 18.36 2.72 -15.92
CA ASP A 270 19.05 2.80 -17.21
C ASP A 270 19.40 1.42 -17.79
N GLU A 271 19.48 0.36 -16.98
CA GLU A 271 19.66 -1.01 -17.44
C GLU A 271 18.68 -1.95 -16.72
N VAL A 272 18.17 -2.94 -17.46
CA VAL A 272 17.22 -3.95 -16.98
C VAL A 272 17.76 -5.32 -17.35
N ARG A 273 17.76 -6.26 -16.41
CA ARG A 273 18.16 -7.66 -16.62
C ARG A 273 17.07 -8.59 -16.11
N GLY A 274 16.67 -9.55 -16.92
CA GLY A 274 15.65 -10.52 -16.57
C GLY A 274 15.33 -11.47 -17.71
N THR A 275 14.14 -12.05 -17.68
CA THR A 275 13.61 -12.74 -18.85
C THR A 275 13.26 -11.71 -19.94
N ARG A 276 13.26 -12.14 -21.20
CA ARG A 276 12.88 -11.25 -22.32
C ARG A 276 11.50 -10.62 -22.13
N GLU A 277 10.56 -11.36 -21.53
CA GLU A 277 9.23 -10.87 -21.21
C GLU A 277 9.29 -9.77 -20.14
N ALA A 278 10.01 -10.02 -19.03
CA ALA A 278 10.17 -9.05 -17.94
C ALA A 278 10.83 -7.75 -18.42
N GLU A 279 11.89 -7.84 -19.22
CA GLU A 279 12.57 -6.69 -19.81
C GLU A 279 11.63 -5.89 -20.74
N SER A 280 10.83 -6.58 -21.56
CA SER A 280 9.86 -5.94 -22.45
C SER A 280 8.74 -5.23 -21.70
N LEU A 281 8.18 -5.88 -20.68
CA LEU A 281 7.10 -5.30 -19.85
C LEU A 281 7.60 -4.11 -19.05
N PHE A 282 8.80 -4.19 -18.47
CA PHE A 282 9.40 -3.06 -17.77
C PHE A 282 9.70 -1.90 -18.71
N SER A 283 10.24 -2.16 -19.89
CA SER A 283 10.51 -1.13 -20.91
C SER A 283 9.21 -0.44 -21.33
N PHE A 284 8.13 -1.21 -21.46
CA PHE A 284 6.81 -0.66 -21.75
C PHE A 284 6.31 0.23 -20.59
N TYR A 285 6.46 -0.21 -19.33
CA TYR A 285 6.14 0.61 -18.14
C TYR A 285 6.92 1.93 -18.16
N ALA A 286 8.23 1.87 -18.30
CA ALA A 286 9.12 3.02 -18.30
C ALA A 286 8.84 4.01 -19.45
N SER A 287 8.24 3.53 -20.55
CA SER A 287 7.90 4.37 -21.72
C SER A 287 6.62 5.19 -21.56
N LYS A 288 5.78 4.90 -20.55
CA LYS A 288 4.48 5.55 -20.38
C LYS A 288 4.60 6.98 -19.89
N GLU A 289 5.54 7.25 -19.01
CA GLU A 289 5.81 8.59 -18.47
C GLU A 289 7.31 8.79 -18.28
N SER A 290 7.77 10.03 -18.38
CA SER A 290 9.20 10.36 -18.30
C SER A 290 9.83 9.95 -16.98
N ASP A 291 9.08 10.02 -15.88
CA ASP A 291 9.58 9.74 -14.54
C ASP A 291 9.05 8.42 -13.93
N ALA A 292 8.32 7.60 -14.71
CA ALA A 292 7.82 6.31 -14.25
C ALA A 292 8.92 5.37 -13.71
N ALA A 293 10.11 5.41 -14.31
CA ALA A 293 11.25 4.58 -13.92
C ALA A 293 12.24 5.31 -12.97
N ARG A 294 11.80 6.34 -12.25
CA ARG A 294 12.62 7.11 -11.31
C ARG A 294 12.32 6.69 -9.87
N ALA A 295 13.36 6.47 -9.07
CA ALA A 295 13.21 6.15 -7.65
C ALA A 295 12.57 7.31 -6.89
N SER A 296 11.62 7.03 -6.02
CA SER A 296 10.86 8.04 -5.27
C SER A 296 10.79 7.79 -3.77
N MET A 297 10.79 6.53 -3.34
CA MET A 297 10.51 6.21 -1.94
C MET A 297 11.18 4.91 -1.51
N LEU A 298 11.68 4.89 -0.28
CA LEU A 298 12.08 3.69 0.44
C LEU A 298 10.97 3.30 1.41
N THR A 299 10.65 2.01 1.43
CA THR A 299 9.69 1.42 2.36
C THR A 299 10.41 0.37 3.21
N LEU A 300 10.26 0.48 4.52
CA LEU A 300 10.75 -0.49 5.50
C LEU A 300 9.56 -1.27 6.04
N ALA A 301 9.55 -2.58 5.83
CA ALA A 301 8.57 -3.48 6.41
C ALA A 301 9.31 -4.66 7.04
N GLU A 302 8.93 -5.00 8.27
CA GLU A 302 9.56 -6.08 9.03
C GLU A 302 8.94 -7.43 8.68
N ASP A 303 9.74 -8.49 8.83
CA ASP A 303 9.33 -9.87 8.57
C ASP A 303 8.51 -10.50 9.71
N THR A 304 8.26 -9.76 10.79
CA THR A 304 7.42 -10.21 11.91
C THR A 304 5.92 -10.25 11.62
N HIS A 305 5.48 -9.63 10.53
CA HIS A 305 4.08 -9.62 10.13
C HIS A 305 3.74 -10.84 9.26
N PRO A 306 2.53 -11.45 9.38
CA PRO A 306 2.12 -12.59 8.55
C PRO A 306 2.21 -12.36 7.03
N LEU A 307 2.23 -11.10 6.57
CA LEU A 307 2.50 -10.76 5.16
C LEU A 307 3.89 -11.20 4.70
N ALA A 308 4.88 -11.25 5.58
CA ALA A 308 6.23 -11.67 5.22
C ALA A 308 6.29 -13.14 4.80
N ASP A 309 5.40 -13.96 5.34
CA ASP A 309 5.29 -15.39 5.01
C ASP A 309 4.62 -15.64 3.64
N GLU A 310 3.93 -14.64 3.08
CA GLU A 310 3.25 -14.80 1.79
C GLU A 310 4.24 -14.56 0.62
N GLU A 311 4.41 -15.54 -0.23
CA GLU A 311 5.28 -15.41 -1.41
C GLU A 311 4.77 -14.34 -2.37
N LEU A 312 3.47 -14.31 -2.59
CA LEU A 312 2.80 -13.40 -3.52
C LEU A 312 1.33 -13.25 -3.15
N THR A 313 0.85 -12.04 -3.04
CA THR A 313 -0.58 -11.77 -2.82
C THR A 313 -1.29 -11.29 -4.09
N LEU A 314 -0.55 -10.81 -5.09
CA LEU A 314 -1.05 -10.13 -6.29
C LEU A 314 -1.78 -8.81 -6.00
N ILE A 315 -1.67 -8.34 -4.78
CA ILE A 315 -2.23 -7.04 -4.34
C ILE A 315 -1.05 -6.12 -4.03
N SER A 316 -0.89 -5.07 -4.80
CA SER A 316 0.28 -4.18 -4.71
C SER A 316 0.46 -3.58 -3.32
N GLU A 317 -0.62 -3.24 -2.64
CA GLU A 317 -0.59 -2.74 -1.27
C GLU A 317 -0.03 -3.79 -0.28
N PHE A 318 -0.47 -5.03 -0.36
CA PHE A 318 0.03 -6.10 0.48
C PHE A 318 1.44 -6.51 0.08
N ASP A 319 1.69 -6.63 -1.22
CA ASP A 319 3.01 -7.01 -1.74
C ASP A 319 4.11 -6.01 -1.35
N ARG A 320 3.78 -4.73 -1.19
CA ARG A 320 4.68 -3.70 -0.68
C ARG A 320 5.03 -3.92 0.80
N MET A 321 4.05 -4.29 1.62
CA MET A 321 4.19 -4.42 3.06
C MET A 321 4.81 -5.76 3.51
N ARG A 322 5.17 -6.64 2.58
CA ARG A 322 5.78 -7.93 2.88
C ARG A 322 7.25 -7.84 3.26
N THR A 323 7.95 -6.83 2.78
CA THR A 323 9.40 -6.71 2.93
C THR A 323 9.87 -5.30 2.57
N VAL A 324 11.14 -5.01 2.83
CA VAL A 324 11.77 -3.77 2.34
C VAL A 324 11.57 -3.64 0.84
N SER A 325 11.21 -2.45 0.39
CA SER A 325 11.00 -2.17 -1.03
C SER A 325 11.43 -0.76 -1.43
N VAL A 326 11.78 -0.62 -2.72
CA VAL A 326 12.00 0.65 -3.38
C VAL A 326 10.81 0.92 -4.30
N THR A 327 10.25 2.11 -4.23
CA THR A 327 9.19 2.55 -5.15
C THR A 327 9.80 3.38 -6.26
N ILE A 328 9.40 3.11 -7.51
CA ILE A 328 9.66 3.96 -8.68
C ILE A 328 8.35 4.58 -9.19
N GLY A 329 8.47 5.73 -9.85
CA GLY A 329 7.32 6.54 -10.21
C GLY A 329 6.84 7.43 -9.07
N GLY A 330 5.57 7.85 -9.08
CA GLY A 330 5.04 8.76 -8.07
C GLY A 330 5.07 8.16 -6.66
N PRO A 331 5.45 8.94 -5.63
CA PRO A 331 5.42 8.49 -4.25
C PRO A 331 3.98 8.41 -3.74
N ARG A 332 3.78 7.71 -2.62
CA ARG A 332 2.50 7.70 -1.92
C ARG A 332 2.23 9.03 -1.23
N GLY A 333 0.96 9.42 -1.20
CA GLY A 333 0.52 10.68 -0.60
C GLY A 333 0.91 10.82 0.88
N GLU A 334 0.93 9.73 1.65
CA GLU A 334 1.29 9.74 3.07
C GLU A 334 2.74 10.18 3.32
N ALA A 335 3.63 9.90 2.35
CA ALA A 335 5.04 10.29 2.44
C ALA A 335 5.30 11.74 2.00
N VAL A 336 4.31 12.42 1.44
CA VAL A 336 4.44 13.80 0.91
C VAL A 336 3.83 14.79 1.89
N ASP A 337 4.54 15.83 2.19
CA ASP A 337 4.07 16.97 2.98
C ASP A 337 4.34 18.31 2.27
N GLU A 338 3.93 19.43 2.86
CA GLU A 338 4.12 20.77 2.30
C GLU A 338 5.59 21.15 2.11
N ASN A 339 6.51 20.55 2.88
CA ASN A 339 7.95 20.80 2.77
C ASN A 339 8.59 20.06 1.59
N THR A 340 7.95 18.99 1.14
CA THR A 340 8.45 18.12 0.07
C THR A 340 7.75 18.37 -1.26
N SER A 341 6.64 19.08 -1.27
CA SER A 341 5.87 19.41 -2.48
C SER A 341 6.73 20.08 -3.56
N GLY A 342 6.58 19.62 -4.80
CA GLY A 342 7.34 20.10 -5.95
C GLY A 342 8.78 19.57 -6.07
N LYS A 343 9.23 18.74 -5.12
CA LYS A 343 10.54 18.07 -5.16
C LYS A 343 10.42 16.56 -5.40
N THR A 344 9.22 16.01 -5.40
CA THR A 344 8.92 14.60 -5.59
C THR A 344 8.91 14.22 -7.07
N VAL A 345 8.96 12.93 -7.34
CA VAL A 345 8.77 12.39 -8.70
C VAL A 345 7.37 12.73 -9.20
N ASP A 346 7.27 13.33 -10.37
CA ASP A 346 5.99 13.67 -11.01
C ASP A 346 5.59 12.55 -11.98
N SER A 347 4.93 11.53 -11.45
CA SER A 347 4.39 10.41 -12.22
C SER A 347 3.10 9.93 -11.58
N LEU A 348 2.12 9.60 -12.41
CA LEU A 348 0.90 8.92 -11.98
C LEU A 348 1.10 7.40 -11.85
N LEU A 349 2.16 6.87 -12.46
CA LEU A 349 2.57 5.47 -12.32
C LEU A 349 3.36 5.27 -11.05
N THR A 350 3.06 4.18 -10.37
CA THR A 350 3.79 3.73 -9.18
C THR A 350 4.05 2.24 -9.30
N LEU A 351 5.28 1.81 -9.08
CA LEU A 351 5.66 0.40 -9.03
C LEU A 351 6.55 0.15 -7.82
N THR A 352 6.14 -0.78 -6.97
CA THR A 352 6.91 -1.22 -5.81
C THR A 352 7.80 -2.40 -6.19
N LEU A 353 9.06 -2.30 -5.83
CA LEU A 353 10.13 -3.25 -6.13
C LEU A 353 10.60 -3.88 -4.81
N PRO A 354 10.17 -5.10 -4.46
CA PRO A 354 10.58 -5.77 -3.23
C PRO A 354 12.05 -6.21 -3.33
N VAL A 355 12.85 -5.81 -2.35
CA VAL A 355 14.30 -6.08 -2.26
C VAL A 355 14.70 -6.83 -1.00
N GLY A 356 13.79 -6.96 -0.02
CA GLY A 356 14.08 -7.59 1.24
C GLY A 356 14.42 -9.07 1.10
N SER A 357 15.43 -9.50 1.83
CA SER A 357 15.90 -10.88 1.96
C SER A 357 16.55 -11.07 3.33
N ASP A 358 16.87 -12.30 3.67
CA ASP A 358 17.51 -12.64 4.95
C ASP A 358 18.88 -11.99 5.12
N SER A 359 19.57 -11.70 4.01
CA SER A 359 20.91 -11.08 3.99
C SER A 359 20.86 -9.55 3.82
N LEU A 360 19.66 -8.96 3.67
CA LEU A 360 19.55 -7.53 3.38
C LEU A 360 19.93 -6.69 4.59
N THR A 361 20.82 -5.73 4.33
CA THR A 361 21.21 -4.71 5.31
C THR A 361 21.05 -3.32 4.71
N ILE A 362 20.51 -2.40 5.51
CA ILE A 362 20.47 -0.97 5.18
C ILE A 362 21.28 -0.21 6.21
N THR A 363 22.33 0.47 5.71
CA THR A 363 23.17 1.35 6.50
C THR A 363 23.01 2.78 6.02
N CYS A 364 22.88 3.72 6.93
CA CYS A 364 22.72 5.12 6.62
C CYS A 364 23.78 5.98 7.32
N LEU A 365 24.09 7.14 6.76
CA LEU A 365 24.89 8.18 7.40
C LEU A 365 23.94 9.13 8.12
N ASP A 366 24.25 9.42 9.39
CA ASP A 366 23.55 10.46 10.15
C ASP A 366 24.04 11.88 9.76
N GLY A 367 23.48 12.91 10.41
CA GLY A 367 23.84 14.32 10.14
C GLY A 367 25.28 14.70 10.50
N GLU A 368 25.98 13.87 11.29
CA GLU A 368 27.39 14.04 11.68
C GLU A 368 28.32 13.24 10.75
N GLY A 369 27.76 12.36 9.91
CA GLY A 369 28.46 11.49 8.98
C GLY A 369 28.84 10.15 9.58
N ASP A 370 28.34 9.80 10.75
CA ASP A 370 28.50 8.51 11.37
C ASP A 370 27.57 7.47 10.74
N GLU A 371 28.08 6.24 10.61
CA GLU A 371 27.34 5.14 10.01
C GLU A 371 26.41 4.49 11.03
N ARG A 372 25.14 4.30 10.63
CA ARG A 372 24.08 3.66 11.41
C ARG A 372 23.45 2.55 10.61
N THR A 373 23.37 1.34 11.15
CA THR A 373 22.54 0.28 10.57
C THR A 373 21.10 0.54 10.98
N VAL A 374 20.21 0.68 10.00
CA VAL A 374 18.78 1.00 10.21
C VAL A 374 17.87 -0.18 9.91
N PHE A 375 18.38 -1.20 9.22
CA PHE A 375 17.65 -2.43 8.94
C PHE A 375 18.64 -3.60 8.79
N SER A 376 18.40 -4.70 9.47
CA SER A 376 19.16 -5.95 9.35
C SER A 376 18.32 -7.10 9.90
N ASP A 377 18.57 -8.33 9.43
CA ASP A 377 17.90 -9.55 9.89
C ASP A 377 16.37 -9.41 9.94
N GLY A 378 15.76 -8.82 8.89
CA GLY A 378 14.33 -8.65 8.77
C GLY A 378 13.70 -7.62 9.72
N SER A 379 14.49 -6.82 10.42
CA SER A 379 14.02 -5.92 11.48
C SER A 379 14.58 -4.50 11.34
N ILE A 380 13.78 -3.51 11.75
CA ILE A 380 14.21 -2.11 11.87
C ILE A 380 15.05 -1.96 13.15
N ILE A 381 16.25 -1.40 13.00
CA ILE A 381 17.17 -1.12 14.10
C ILE A 381 16.96 0.33 14.57
N GLU A 382 16.78 0.52 15.87
CA GLU A 382 16.36 1.80 16.47
C GLU A 382 17.48 2.46 17.31
N ASP A 383 18.67 1.86 17.36
CA ASP A 383 19.80 2.27 18.23
C ASP A 383 20.87 3.09 17.49
#